data_84bcce2f82d5ed461eda51f76358432b
#
_entry.id   84bcce2f82d5ed461eda51f76358432b
#
_cell.length_a   1.000
_cell.length_b   1.000
_cell.length_c   1.000
_cell.angle_alpha   90.00
_cell.angle_beta   90.00
_cell.angle_gamma   90.00
#
_symmetry.space_group_name_H-M   'P 1'
#
loop_
_entity.id
_entity.type
_entity.pdbx_description
1 polymer ?
#
loop_
_entity_poly.entity_id
_entity_poly.type
_entity_poly.pdbx_seq_one_letter_code
_entity_poly.pdbx_strand_id
1 'polypeptide(L)'
;MPRHSDSLLIPPNMPDYERARAEFSWAAARALLDGLPDGRGLNIAHEAVDRHAQSGRDDHVALRCIDLAGGRRDITYADLAGLTSRFANVLAGLGVAPGDRVFVLAGKIPELFVAAFGTLKARAVFAPLFAAFGPDPL
;
A
#
# COMPACT_ATOMS: atom_id res chain seq x y z
N MET A 1 -35.28 14.04 -5.61
CA MET A 1 -34.50 13.63 -4.42
C MET A 1 -33.45 14.68 -4.17
N PRO A 2 -33.36 15.29 -2.98
CA PRO A 2 -32.31 16.26 -2.69
C PRO A 2 -30.96 15.55 -2.71
N ARG A 3 -30.01 16.12 -3.43
CA ARG A 3 -28.62 15.63 -3.47
C ARG A 3 -27.97 15.91 -2.09
N HIS A 4 -27.43 14.90 -1.44
CA HIS A 4 -26.75 14.99 -0.15
C HIS A 4 -25.42 15.81 -0.18
N SER A 5 -25.24 16.70 -1.14
CA SER A 5 -23.97 17.45 -1.32
C SER A 5 -23.73 18.60 -0.34
N ASP A 6 -24.75 19.06 0.36
CA ASP A 6 -24.63 20.30 1.16
C ASP A 6 -24.22 20.11 2.63
N SER A 7 -23.92 18.88 3.06
CA SER A 7 -23.57 18.57 4.46
C SER A 7 -22.20 17.92 4.67
N LEU A 8 -21.37 17.76 3.62
CA LEU A 8 -20.06 17.17 3.80
C LEU A 8 -19.08 18.19 4.38
N LEU A 9 -18.58 17.92 5.58
CA LEU A 9 -17.53 18.72 6.23
C LEU A 9 -16.20 18.69 5.45
N ILE A 10 -16.01 17.65 4.64
CA ILE A 10 -14.82 17.47 3.81
C ILE A 10 -15.29 17.29 2.36
N PRO A 11 -14.81 18.12 1.42
CA PRO A 11 -15.18 17.96 0.02
C PRO A 11 -14.69 16.61 -0.53
N PRO A 12 -15.43 15.99 -1.45
CA PRO A 12 -14.98 14.75 -2.08
C PRO A 12 -13.72 15.00 -2.93
N ASN A 13 -12.83 14.01 -2.98
CA ASN A 13 -11.59 14.08 -3.77
C ASN A 13 -11.86 14.26 -5.29
N MET A 14 -13.06 13.91 -5.75
CA MET A 14 -13.51 14.08 -7.14
C MET A 14 -14.89 14.74 -7.14
N PRO A 15 -14.97 16.06 -6.98
CA PRO A 15 -16.25 16.77 -6.91
C PRO A 15 -16.98 16.82 -8.28
N ASP A 16 -16.24 16.75 -9.38
CA ASP A 16 -16.76 16.77 -10.76
C ASP A 16 -16.13 15.62 -11.55
N TYR A 17 -16.89 14.54 -11.68
CA TYR A 17 -16.45 13.34 -12.40
C TYR A 17 -16.25 13.57 -13.89
N GLU A 18 -17.17 14.28 -14.54
CA GLU A 18 -17.10 14.49 -15.99
C GLU A 18 -15.89 15.33 -16.37
N ARG A 19 -15.59 16.36 -15.59
CA ARG A 19 -14.39 17.17 -15.75
C ARG A 19 -13.14 16.34 -15.49
N ALA A 20 -13.07 15.62 -14.39
CA ALA A 20 -11.92 14.78 -14.04
C ALA A 20 -11.64 13.73 -15.13
N ARG A 21 -12.69 13.14 -15.72
CA ARG A 21 -12.57 12.20 -16.82
C ARG A 21 -12.07 12.86 -18.12
N ALA A 22 -12.58 14.05 -18.45
CA ALA A 22 -12.18 14.78 -19.65
C ALA A 22 -10.72 15.26 -19.60
N GLU A 23 -10.26 15.67 -18.41
CA GLU A 23 -8.89 16.16 -18.17
C GLU A 23 -7.87 15.05 -17.88
N PHE A 24 -8.31 13.79 -17.68
CA PHE A 24 -7.41 12.69 -17.34
C PHE A 24 -6.42 12.37 -18.45
N SER A 25 -5.16 12.22 -18.08
CA SER A 25 -4.14 11.63 -18.94
C SER A 25 -3.16 10.79 -18.12
N TRP A 26 -2.66 9.72 -18.71
CA TRP A 26 -1.64 8.88 -18.09
C TRP A 26 -0.35 9.65 -17.79
N ALA A 27 0.01 10.62 -18.62
CA ALA A 27 1.15 11.48 -18.40
C ALA A 27 1.00 12.33 -17.14
N ALA A 28 -0.19 12.95 -16.95
CA ALA A 28 -0.50 13.72 -15.75
C ALA A 28 -0.53 12.81 -14.50
N ALA A 29 -1.14 11.64 -14.59
CA ALA A 29 -1.16 10.68 -13.49
C ALA A 29 0.25 10.22 -13.08
N ARG A 30 1.12 9.94 -14.07
CA ARG A 30 2.52 9.58 -13.81
C ARG A 30 3.32 10.73 -13.16
N ALA A 31 3.04 11.97 -13.53
CA ALA A 31 3.71 13.14 -12.95
C ALA A 31 3.41 13.35 -11.45
N LEU A 32 2.37 12.70 -10.93
CA LEU A 32 2.05 12.71 -9.50
C LEU A 32 2.88 11.70 -8.68
N LEU A 33 3.66 10.84 -9.33
CA LEU A 33 4.48 9.82 -8.69
C LEU A 33 5.93 10.32 -8.57
N ASP A 34 6.55 10.11 -7.40
CA ASP A 34 7.94 10.50 -7.17
C ASP A 34 8.91 9.67 -8.00
N GLY A 35 8.66 8.39 -8.12
CA GLY A 35 9.60 7.42 -8.66
C GLY A 35 10.73 7.07 -7.69
N LEU A 36 11.48 6.04 -8.03
CA LEU A 36 12.69 5.69 -7.29
C LEU A 36 13.80 6.71 -7.54
N PRO A 37 14.69 6.96 -6.56
CA PRO A 37 15.86 7.82 -6.74
C PRO A 37 16.65 7.49 -8.00
N ASP A 38 17.27 8.48 -8.60
CA ASP A 38 18.10 8.37 -9.82
C ASP A 38 17.33 7.86 -11.06
N GLY A 39 16.01 8.08 -11.12
CA GLY A 39 15.20 7.69 -12.27
C GLY A 39 15.08 6.18 -12.49
N ARG A 40 15.32 5.35 -11.46
CA ARG A 40 15.29 3.88 -11.52
C ARG A 40 13.91 3.26 -11.74
N GLY A 41 12.91 4.09 -12.04
CA GLY A 41 11.56 3.65 -12.35
C GLY A 41 10.58 3.85 -11.19
N LEU A 42 9.51 3.05 -11.16
CA LEU A 42 8.45 3.11 -10.15
C LEU A 42 8.46 1.86 -9.28
N ASN A 43 8.15 2.04 -8.01
CA ASN A 43 7.89 0.93 -7.09
C ASN A 43 6.69 1.29 -6.21
N ILE A 44 5.68 0.42 -6.19
CA ILE A 44 4.43 0.64 -5.44
C ILE A 44 4.71 0.87 -3.95
N ALA A 45 5.64 0.11 -3.34
CA ALA A 45 5.95 0.27 -1.93
C ALA A 45 6.65 1.61 -1.64
N HIS A 46 7.51 2.09 -2.55
CA HIS A 46 8.08 3.43 -2.46
C HIS A 46 6.98 4.49 -2.50
N GLU A 47 6.11 4.44 -3.50
CA GLU A 47 5.02 5.41 -3.68
C GLU A 47 4.01 5.41 -2.52
N ALA A 48 3.67 4.22 -2.00
CA ALA A 48 2.64 4.09 -0.97
C ALA A 48 3.17 4.25 0.46
N VAL A 49 4.47 4.04 0.70
CA VAL A 49 5.04 3.98 2.04
C VAL A 49 6.25 4.89 2.18
N ASP A 50 7.35 4.63 1.43
CA ASP A 50 8.64 5.24 1.72
C ASP A 50 8.66 6.75 1.48
N ARG A 51 8.06 7.22 0.38
CA ARG A 51 7.99 8.66 0.09
C ARG A 51 7.24 9.42 1.19
N HIS A 52 6.22 8.81 1.80
CA HIS A 52 5.48 9.44 2.89
C HIS A 52 6.29 9.47 4.19
N ALA A 53 7.03 8.40 4.49
CA ALA A 53 7.94 8.37 5.62
C ALA A 53 9.10 9.38 5.49
N GLN A 54 9.44 9.80 4.26
CA GLN A 54 10.54 10.74 3.96
C GLN A 54 10.07 12.19 3.76
N SER A 55 8.77 12.42 3.61
CA SER A 55 8.18 13.74 3.27
C SER A 55 7.58 14.50 4.46
N GLY A 56 8.00 14.19 5.71
CA GLY A 56 7.46 14.82 6.92
C GLY A 56 6.09 14.28 7.35
N ARG A 57 5.74 13.06 6.92
CA ARG A 57 4.55 12.30 7.36
C ARG A 57 4.93 11.02 8.10
N ASP A 58 6.14 10.93 8.56
CA ASP A 58 6.72 9.76 9.22
C ASP A 58 5.94 9.34 10.46
N ASP A 59 5.40 10.29 11.23
CA ASP A 59 4.57 10.09 12.41
C ASP A 59 3.07 9.89 12.11
N HIS A 60 2.63 10.14 10.87
CA HIS A 60 1.22 9.92 10.51
C HIS A 60 0.87 8.43 10.48
N VAL A 61 -0.36 8.12 10.88
CA VAL A 61 -0.89 6.75 10.86
C VAL A 61 -1.05 6.28 9.41
N ALA A 62 -0.25 5.28 9.03
CA ALA A 62 -0.34 4.61 7.74
C ALA A 62 -1.38 3.47 7.75
N LEU A 63 -1.43 2.69 8.83
CA LEU A 63 -2.39 1.60 9.01
C LEU A 63 -3.03 1.73 10.39
N ARG A 64 -4.37 1.62 10.42
CA ARG A 64 -5.14 1.47 11.63
C ARG A 64 -5.84 0.13 11.63
N CYS A 65 -5.46 -0.73 12.54
CA CYS A 65 -6.03 -2.04 12.72
C CYS A 65 -6.97 -2.03 13.92
N ILE A 66 -8.20 -2.50 13.70
CA ILE A 66 -9.23 -2.62 14.73
C ILE A 66 -9.61 -4.09 14.81
N ASP A 67 -9.50 -4.69 15.98
CA ASP A 67 -9.91 -6.07 16.21
C ASP A 67 -11.40 -6.19 16.53
N LEU A 68 -11.89 -7.42 16.64
CA LEU A 68 -13.31 -7.69 16.92
C LEU A 68 -13.76 -7.24 18.32
N ALA A 69 -12.84 -7.07 19.26
CA ALA A 69 -13.10 -6.57 20.60
C ALA A 69 -13.06 -5.02 20.69
N GLY A 70 -12.77 -4.34 19.55
CA GLY A 70 -12.61 -2.90 19.47
C GLY A 70 -11.22 -2.41 19.85
N GLY A 71 -10.26 -3.32 20.10
CA GLY A 71 -8.86 -2.97 20.32
C GLY A 71 -8.26 -2.31 19.06
N ARG A 72 -7.44 -1.27 19.27
CA ARG A 72 -6.85 -0.47 18.20
C ARG A 72 -5.34 -0.54 18.23
N ARG A 73 -4.74 -0.78 17.08
CA ARG A 73 -3.30 -0.68 16.85
C ARG A 73 -3.06 0.22 15.64
N ASP A 74 -2.32 1.30 15.86
CA ASP A 74 -1.87 2.21 14.81
C ASP A 74 -0.41 1.90 14.47
N ILE A 75 -0.08 1.95 13.17
CA ILE A 75 1.27 1.81 12.61
C ILE A 75 1.53 3.05 11.79
N THR A 76 2.59 3.77 12.11
CA THR A 76 2.98 4.99 11.38
C THR A 76 3.64 4.68 10.04
N TYR A 77 3.83 5.69 9.20
CA TYR A 77 4.60 5.52 7.96
C TYR A 77 6.05 5.13 8.24
N ALA A 78 6.68 5.70 9.28
CA ALA A 78 8.04 5.32 9.69
C ALA A 78 8.11 3.85 10.11
N ASP A 79 7.17 3.40 10.95
CA ASP A 79 7.09 2.01 11.39
C ASP A 79 6.90 1.06 10.20
N LEU A 80 5.95 1.38 9.31
CA LEU A 80 5.63 0.56 8.14
C LEU A 80 6.82 0.49 7.18
N ALA A 81 7.50 1.60 6.93
CA ALA A 81 8.71 1.65 6.11
C ALA A 81 9.82 0.75 6.69
N GLY A 82 10.03 0.81 8.00
CA GLY A 82 10.99 -0.04 8.70
C GLY A 82 10.63 -1.52 8.66
N LEU A 83 9.35 -1.86 8.93
CA LEU A 83 8.85 -3.23 8.90
C LEU A 83 8.96 -3.86 7.50
N THR A 84 8.53 -3.13 6.49
CA THR A 84 8.57 -3.61 5.09
C THR A 84 9.98 -3.75 4.55
N SER A 85 10.92 -2.89 4.97
CA SER A 85 12.34 -3.01 4.62
C SER A 85 12.98 -4.24 5.27
N ARG A 86 12.68 -4.51 6.55
CA ARG A 86 13.14 -5.73 7.22
C ARG A 86 12.60 -6.99 6.54
N PHE A 87 11.32 -7.00 6.14
CA PHE A 87 10.74 -8.13 5.44
C PHE A 87 11.40 -8.35 4.07
N ALA A 88 11.67 -7.27 3.31
CA ALA A 88 12.40 -7.36 2.04
C ALA A 88 13.80 -7.96 2.23
N ASN A 89 14.51 -7.59 3.31
CA ASN A 89 15.82 -8.15 3.64
C ASN A 89 15.74 -9.64 4.01
N VAL A 90 14.68 -10.06 4.72
CA VAL A 90 14.43 -11.49 4.99
C VAL A 90 14.25 -12.27 3.70
N LEU A 91 13.43 -11.76 2.76
CA LEU A 91 13.24 -12.39 1.46
C LEU A 91 14.55 -12.52 0.68
N ALA A 92 15.37 -11.47 0.67
CA ALA A 92 16.68 -11.49 0.03
C ALA A 92 17.61 -12.53 0.70
N GLY A 93 17.60 -12.62 2.03
CA GLY A 93 18.35 -13.64 2.79
C GLY A 93 17.90 -15.09 2.52
N LEU A 94 16.63 -15.26 2.12
CA LEU A 94 16.07 -16.56 1.69
C LEU A 94 16.33 -16.86 0.20
N GLY A 95 17.01 -15.97 -0.51
CA GLY A 95 17.36 -16.16 -1.92
C GLY A 95 16.25 -15.77 -2.90
N VAL A 96 15.21 -15.05 -2.44
CA VAL A 96 14.14 -14.56 -3.32
C VAL A 96 14.70 -13.49 -4.26
N ALA A 97 14.63 -13.74 -5.56
CA ALA A 97 15.10 -12.86 -6.61
C ALA A 97 13.97 -11.95 -7.15
N PRO A 98 14.32 -10.83 -7.80
CA PRO A 98 13.33 -10.01 -8.51
C PRO A 98 12.52 -10.82 -9.53
N GLY A 99 11.19 -10.70 -9.45
CA GLY A 99 10.25 -11.43 -10.30
C GLY A 99 9.78 -12.78 -9.73
N ASP A 100 10.38 -13.28 -8.65
CA ASP A 100 9.88 -14.45 -7.94
C ASP A 100 8.51 -14.19 -7.31
N ARG A 101 7.72 -15.24 -7.14
CA ARG A 101 6.38 -15.18 -6.56
C ARG A 101 6.44 -15.51 -5.08
N VAL A 102 5.95 -14.59 -4.26
CA VAL A 102 5.81 -14.77 -2.81
C VAL A 102 4.33 -14.98 -2.50
N PHE A 103 3.95 -16.20 -2.23
CA PHE A 103 2.58 -16.55 -1.85
C PHE A 103 2.38 -16.27 -0.36
N VAL A 104 1.29 -15.59 -0.02
CA VAL A 104 0.96 -15.25 1.36
C VAL A 104 -0.46 -15.70 1.68
N LEU A 105 -0.59 -16.65 2.60
CA LEU A 105 -1.86 -17.06 3.19
C LEU A 105 -1.98 -16.43 4.57
N ALA A 106 -2.77 -15.40 4.70
CA ALA A 106 -2.98 -14.67 5.96
C ALA A 106 -4.39 -14.07 6.02
N GLY A 107 -4.90 -13.90 7.24
CA GLY A 107 -6.10 -13.11 7.50
C GLY A 107 -5.84 -11.61 7.31
N LYS A 108 -6.86 -10.80 7.64
CA LYS A 108 -6.76 -9.32 7.60
C LYS A 108 -6.01 -8.79 8.83
N ILE A 109 -4.72 -9.05 8.89
CA ILE A 109 -3.81 -8.64 9.96
C ILE A 109 -2.77 -7.65 9.44
N PRO A 110 -2.15 -6.83 10.30
CA PRO A 110 -1.13 -5.85 9.87
C PRO A 110 0.03 -6.47 9.10
N GLU A 111 0.41 -7.69 9.47
CA GLU A 111 1.52 -8.43 8.88
C GLU A 111 1.28 -8.77 7.39
N LEU A 112 0.02 -8.87 6.95
CA LEU A 112 -0.31 -9.01 5.52
C LEU A 112 0.16 -7.81 4.70
N PHE A 113 -0.02 -6.60 5.22
CA PHE A 113 0.44 -5.36 4.56
C PHE A 113 1.96 -5.24 4.59
N VAL A 114 2.59 -5.67 5.69
CA VAL A 114 4.06 -5.73 5.78
C VAL A 114 4.62 -6.70 4.73
N ALA A 115 4.03 -7.89 4.60
CA ALA A 115 4.43 -8.88 3.61
C ALA A 115 4.20 -8.36 2.18
N ALA A 116 3.05 -7.71 1.91
CA ALA A 116 2.74 -7.16 0.61
C ALA A 116 3.78 -6.10 0.18
N PHE A 117 3.94 -5.04 0.96
CA PHE A 117 4.85 -3.96 0.60
C PHE A 117 6.32 -4.39 0.68
N GLY A 118 6.69 -5.27 1.60
CA GLY A 118 8.05 -5.80 1.66
C GLY A 118 8.40 -6.68 0.46
N THR A 119 7.45 -7.50 -0.03
CA THR A 119 7.61 -8.26 -1.27
C THR A 119 7.80 -7.32 -2.47
N LEU A 120 7.01 -6.27 -2.57
CA LEU A 120 7.13 -5.27 -3.65
C LEU A 120 8.44 -4.47 -3.56
N LYS A 121 8.96 -4.19 -2.34
CA LYS A 121 10.30 -3.60 -2.15
C LYS A 121 11.40 -4.53 -2.68
N ALA A 122 11.28 -5.84 -2.45
CA ALA A 122 12.19 -6.84 -2.98
C ALA A 122 12.07 -7.02 -4.51
N ARG A 123 11.17 -6.31 -5.17
CA ARG A 123 10.83 -6.42 -6.60
C ARG A 123 10.31 -7.81 -6.96
N ALA A 124 9.78 -8.54 -5.99
CA ALA A 124 9.11 -9.82 -6.18
C ALA A 124 7.60 -9.61 -6.43
N VAL A 125 6.93 -10.64 -6.89
CA VAL A 125 5.49 -10.64 -7.16
C VAL A 125 4.74 -11.06 -5.90
N PHE A 126 3.89 -10.19 -5.37
CA PHE A 126 3.03 -10.51 -4.24
C PHE A 126 1.78 -11.26 -4.72
N ALA A 127 1.58 -12.48 -4.23
CA ALA A 127 0.47 -13.36 -4.57
C ALA A 127 -0.32 -13.72 -3.30
N PRO A 128 -1.32 -12.91 -2.89
CA PRO A 128 -2.14 -13.23 -1.73
C PRO A 128 -3.09 -14.39 -2.05
N LEU A 129 -3.18 -15.33 -1.12
CA LEU A 129 -4.16 -16.40 -1.15
C LEU A 129 -5.34 -16.04 -0.26
N PHE A 130 -6.53 -16.45 -0.67
CA PHE A 130 -7.74 -16.18 0.10
C PHE A 130 -7.77 -17.03 1.36
N ALA A 131 -7.76 -16.40 2.53
CA ALA A 131 -7.61 -17.06 3.82
C ALA A 131 -8.76 -18.03 4.19
N ALA A 132 -9.89 -17.98 3.46
CA ALA A 132 -11.00 -18.91 3.64
C ALA A 132 -10.91 -20.14 2.73
N PHE A 133 -9.86 -20.26 1.90
CA PHE A 133 -9.63 -21.51 1.17
C PHE A 133 -9.26 -22.64 2.13
N GLY A 134 -9.91 -23.81 1.95
CA GLY A 134 -9.50 -25.05 2.58
C GLY A 134 -8.27 -25.65 1.86
N PRO A 135 -7.84 -26.87 2.29
CA PRO A 135 -6.65 -27.51 1.69
C PRO A 135 -6.80 -27.84 0.22
N ASP A 136 -8.02 -28.11 -0.27
CA ASP A 136 -8.26 -28.60 -1.64
C ASP A 136 -7.98 -27.56 -2.75
N PRO A 137 -8.20 -26.24 -2.56
CA PRO A 137 -7.86 -25.23 -3.56
C PRO A 137 -6.41 -24.75 -3.51
N LEU A 138 -5.60 -25.18 -2.56
CA LEU A 138 -4.19 -24.81 -2.40
C LEU A 138 -3.25 -25.89 -2.93
#